data_ba5b93660211eba6623238a53503be7e
#
_entry.id   ba5b93660211eba6623238a53503be7e
#
_cell.length_a   1.000
_cell.length_b   1.000
_cell.length_c   1.000
_cell.angle_alpha   90.00
_cell.angle_beta   90.00
_cell.angle_gamma   90.00
#
_symmetry.space_group_name_H-M   'P 1'
#
loop_
_entity.id
_entity.type
_entity.pdbx_description
1 polymer ?
#
loop_
_entity_poly.entity_id
_entity_poly.type
_entity_poly.pdbx_seq_one_letter_code
_entity_poly.pdbx_strand_id
1 'polypeptide(L)'
;PLYMTTFHSIDELLKMMSREQLLLKQMFGKRKQQSFRREYALELTEYKLQRIQSLIDHGVLRENGSFLEMEDIYLHFFEQVLEVNEEINTSFVNEHISYLKDTISYYQQENHEKRKTTYLRTIKRILRNIALTTLRNVIDLKRNIDSTFKNEPNYQIKKKKLVRLDEKRRDIEALIRVSEELLVTEEDRFFRRVPDDELVLVVANVRIQLNECF
;
A
#
# COMPACT_ATOMS: atom_id res chain seq x y z
N PRO A 1 -0.03 -25.17 16.76
CA PRO A 1 0.97 -24.60 15.87
C PRO A 1 0.27 -24.10 14.62
N LEU A 2 0.26 -22.77 14.41
CA LEU A 2 -0.23 -22.17 13.19
C LEU A 2 0.79 -22.45 12.08
N TYR A 3 0.54 -23.47 11.29
CA TYR A 3 1.27 -23.66 10.04
C TYR A 3 0.55 -22.83 8.96
N MET A 4 1.04 -21.63 8.68
CA MET A 4 0.68 -20.95 7.44
C MET A 4 1.34 -21.69 6.28
N THR A 5 0.53 -22.25 5.42
CA THR A 5 1.00 -22.85 4.15
C THR A 5 1.20 -21.72 3.15
N THR A 6 2.43 -21.52 2.68
CA THR A 6 2.70 -20.54 1.61
C THR A 6 2.28 -21.10 0.25
N PHE A 7 1.82 -20.23 -0.65
CA PHE A 7 1.61 -20.61 -2.05
C PHE A 7 2.94 -20.95 -2.70
N HIS A 8 2.99 -22.05 -3.42
CA HIS A 8 4.20 -22.48 -4.14
C HIS A 8 4.39 -21.76 -5.48
N SER A 9 3.32 -21.21 -6.04
CA SER A 9 3.34 -20.48 -7.30
C SER A 9 2.24 -19.43 -7.39
N ILE A 10 2.43 -18.47 -8.29
CA ILE A 10 1.39 -17.50 -8.62
C ILE A 10 0.14 -18.18 -9.22
N ASP A 11 0.31 -19.27 -9.96
CA ASP A 11 -0.80 -20.01 -10.55
C ASP A 11 -1.69 -20.64 -9.49
N GLU A 12 -1.10 -21.16 -8.42
CA GLU A 12 -1.85 -21.72 -7.28
C GLU A 12 -2.69 -20.62 -6.60
N LEU A 13 -2.08 -19.45 -6.31
CA LEU A 13 -2.78 -18.31 -5.76
C LEU A 13 -3.94 -17.86 -6.65
N LEU A 14 -3.70 -17.68 -7.95
CA LEU A 14 -4.71 -17.20 -8.89
C LEU A 14 -5.85 -18.20 -9.06
N LYS A 15 -5.57 -19.50 -9.10
CA LYS A 15 -6.59 -20.56 -9.12
C LYS A 15 -7.45 -20.56 -7.88
N MET A 16 -6.84 -20.42 -6.71
CA MET A 16 -7.60 -20.31 -5.45
C MET A 16 -8.48 -19.07 -5.42
N MET A 17 -7.93 -17.90 -5.78
CA MET A 17 -8.69 -16.65 -5.85
C MET A 17 -9.86 -16.73 -6.85
N SER A 18 -9.64 -17.33 -8.00
CA SER A 18 -10.68 -17.53 -9.02
C SER A 18 -11.78 -18.47 -8.52
N ARG A 19 -11.41 -19.57 -7.89
CA ARG A 19 -12.37 -20.53 -7.34
C ARG A 19 -13.23 -19.91 -6.23
N GLU A 20 -12.62 -19.11 -5.37
CA GLU A 20 -13.27 -18.53 -4.20
C GLU A 20 -13.76 -17.09 -4.44
N GLN A 21 -13.80 -16.65 -5.70
CA GLN A 21 -14.11 -15.25 -6.06
C GLN A 21 -15.43 -14.75 -5.47
N LEU A 22 -16.46 -15.60 -5.35
CA LEU A 22 -17.75 -15.22 -4.82
C LEU A 22 -17.66 -14.85 -3.34
N LEU A 23 -17.01 -15.71 -2.55
CA LEU A 23 -16.78 -15.48 -1.13
C LEU A 23 -15.93 -14.22 -0.93
N LEU A 24 -14.81 -14.10 -1.63
CA LEU A 24 -13.89 -12.97 -1.49
C LEU A 24 -14.55 -11.64 -1.89
N LYS A 25 -15.36 -11.60 -2.95
CA LYS A 25 -16.15 -10.41 -3.33
C LYS A 25 -17.12 -10.01 -2.24
N GLN A 26 -17.85 -10.96 -1.66
CA GLN A 26 -18.82 -10.69 -0.60
C GLN A 26 -18.15 -10.18 0.67
N MET A 27 -17.03 -10.80 1.07
CA MET A 27 -16.27 -10.37 2.24
C MET A 27 -15.68 -8.97 2.03
N PHE A 28 -15.07 -8.71 0.88
CA PHE A 28 -14.54 -7.38 0.55
C PHE A 28 -15.64 -6.31 0.51
N GLY A 29 -16.78 -6.59 -0.09
CA GLY A 29 -17.92 -5.67 -0.11
C GLY A 29 -18.48 -5.35 1.27
N LYS A 30 -18.41 -6.29 2.21
CA LYS A 30 -18.88 -6.13 3.60
C LYS A 30 -17.77 -5.80 4.61
N ARG A 31 -16.56 -5.48 4.17
CA ARG A 31 -15.39 -5.26 5.04
C ARG A 31 -15.57 -4.18 6.12
N LYS A 32 -16.47 -3.24 5.89
CA LYS A 32 -16.83 -2.22 6.87
C LYS A 32 -17.77 -2.72 7.96
N GLN A 33 -18.50 -3.79 7.68
CA GLN A 33 -19.34 -4.47 8.63
C GLN A 33 -18.46 -5.49 9.35
N GLN A 34 -18.15 -5.28 10.60
CA GLN A 34 -17.17 -6.05 11.39
C GLN A 34 -17.49 -7.55 11.59
N SER A 35 -18.43 -8.12 10.83
CA SER A 35 -18.85 -9.52 11.07
C SER A 35 -19.30 -10.22 9.80
N PHE A 36 -18.42 -11.01 9.22
CA PHE A 36 -18.79 -11.97 8.18
C PHE A 36 -18.96 -13.35 8.81
N ARG A 37 -20.21 -13.82 8.96
CA ARG A 37 -20.51 -15.08 9.64
C ARG A 37 -19.99 -16.29 8.86
N ARG A 38 -19.45 -17.25 9.58
CA ARG A 38 -18.95 -18.51 9.01
C ARG A 38 -20.05 -19.32 8.30
N GLU A 39 -21.28 -19.30 8.82
CA GLU A 39 -22.42 -19.98 8.19
C GLU A 39 -22.69 -19.41 6.79
N TYR A 40 -22.62 -18.08 6.63
CA TYR A 40 -22.81 -17.46 5.33
C TYR A 40 -21.67 -17.77 4.36
N ALA A 41 -20.43 -17.86 4.85
CA ALA A 41 -19.30 -18.31 4.04
C ALA A 41 -19.48 -19.76 3.56
N LEU A 42 -20.03 -20.63 4.42
CA LEU A 42 -20.36 -22.02 4.06
C LEU A 42 -21.40 -22.10 2.93
N GLU A 43 -22.44 -21.28 2.99
CA GLU A 43 -23.43 -21.19 1.89
C GLU A 43 -22.76 -20.80 0.56
N LEU A 44 -21.88 -19.79 0.58
CA LEU A 44 -21.17 -19.32 -0.60
C LEU A 44 -20.16 -20.33 -1.17
N THR A 45 -19.68 -21.25 -0.33
CA THR A 45 -18.75 -22.33 -0.71
C THR A 45 -19.44 -23.68 -0.90
N GLU A 46 -20.77 -23.67 -1.10
CA GLU A 46 -21.57 -24.89 -1.31
C GLU A 46 -21.44 -25.89 -0.14
N TYR A 47 -21.36 -25.38 1.09
CA TYR A 47 -21.13 -26.15 2.33
C TYR A 47 -19.85 -26.98 2.34
N LYS A 48 -18.87 -26.65 1.50
CA LYS A 48 -17.57 -27.33 1.44
C LYS A 48 -16.59 -26.70 2.44
N LEU A 49 -16.61 -27.18 3.69
CA LEU A 49 -15.74 -26.66 4.76
C LEU A 49 -14.27 -26.63 4.39
N GLN A 50 -13.81 -27.61 3.60
CA GLN A 50 -12.41 -27.70 3.13
C GLN A 50 -11.97 -26.48 2.31
N ARG A 51 -12.88 -25.81 1.58
CA ARG A 51 -12.58 -24.62 0.82
C ARG A 51 -12.26 -23.44 1.75
N ILE A 52 -13.05 -23.27 2.81
CA ILE A 52 -12.80 -22.22 3.82
C ILE A 52 -11.50 -22.54 4.57
N GLN A 53 -11.31 -23.80 4.97
CA GLN A 53 -10.10 -24.21 5.67
C GLN A 53 -8.85 -23.96 4.81
N SER A 54 -8.90 -24.26 3.53
CA SER A 54 -7.80 -23.98 2.60
C SER A 54 -7.45 -22.48 2.54
N LEU A 55 -8.43 -21.58 2.57
CA LEU A 55 -8.19 -20.13 2.63
C LEU A 55 -7.53 -19.71 3.95
N ILE A 56 -7.92 -20.34 5.07
CA ILE A 56 -7.33 -20.07 6.37
C ILE A 56 -5.88 -20.58 6.42
N ASP A 57 -5.66 -21.81 5.99
CA ASP A 57 -4.34 -22.44 5.98
C ASP A 57 -3.32 -21.65 5.13
N HIS A 58 -3.77 -21.03 4.03
CA HIS A 58 -2.94 -20.16 3.18
C HIS A 58 -2.89 -18.71 3.64
N GLY A 59 -3.46 -18.38 4.79
CA GLY A 59 -3.43 -17.02 5.34
C GLY A 59 -4.17 -15.99 4.49
N VAL A 60 -5.20 -16.40 3.75
CA VAL A 60 -6.10 -15.50 3.03
C VAL A 60 -7.21 -14.99 3.94
N LEU A 61 -7.71 -15.89 4.79
CA LEU A 61 -8.71 -15.61 5.82
C LEU A 61 -8.18 -15.97 7.21
N ARG A 62 -8.75 -15.32 8.23
CA ARG A 62 -8.58 -15.70 9.64
C ARG A 62 -9.92 -15.92 10.31
N GLU A 63 -9.94 -16.80 11.31
CA GLU A 63 -11.10 -17.02 12.17
C GLU A 63 -11.07 -16.10 13.39
N ASN A 64 -12.20 -15.49 13.68
CA ASN A 64 -12.42 -14.73 14.90
C ASN A 64 -13.75 -15.21 15.53
N GLY A 65 -13.67 -16.28 16.34
CA GLY A 65 -14.84 -16.97 16.89
C GLY A 65 -15.72 -17.57 15.79
N SER A 66 -16.99 -17.15 15.72
CA SER A 66 -17.94 -17.57 14.68
C SER A 66 -17.88 -16.72 13.40
N PHE A 67 -16.93 -15.80 13.32
CA PHE A 67 -16.76 -14.90 12.19
C PHE A 67 -15.48 -15.22 11.42
N LEU A 68 -15.47 -14.83 10.13
CA LEU A 68 -14.32 -14.86 9.25
C LEU A 68 -13.94 -13.45 8.88
N GLU A 69 -12.65 -13.20 8.82
CA GLU A 69 -12.07 -11.93 8.39
C GLU A 69 -11.05 -12.18 7.27
N MET A 70 -10.97 -11.26 6.34
CA MET A 70 -9.90 -11.27 5.34
C MET A 70 -8.59 -10.83 6.01
N GLU A 71 -7.49 -11.51 5.75
CA GLU A 71 -6.19 -11.10 6.26
C GLU A 71 -5.78 -9.72 5.72
N ASP A 72 -5.14 -8.92 6.55
CA ASP A 72 -4.85 -7.51 6.25
C ASP A 72 -4.03 -7.32 4.98
N ILE A 73 -3.13 -8.26 4.66
CA ILE A 73 -2.33 -8.20 3.44
C ILE A 73 -3.19 -8.26 2.17
N TYR A 74 -4.24 -9.11 2.15
CA TYR A 74 -5.15 -9.22 1.02
C TYR A 74 -6.16 -8.07 0.99
N LEU A 75 -6.64 -7.66 2.16
CA LEU A 75 -7.53 -6.52 2.28
C LEU A 75 -6.86 -5.26 1.73
N HIS A 76 -5.65 -4.95 2.17
CA HIS A 76 -4.85 -3.84 1.68
C HIS A 76 -4.55 -3.94 0.18
N PHE A 77 -4.18 -5.13 -0.29
CA PHE A 77 -3.94 -5.34 -1.72
C PHE A 77 -5.18 -4.99 -2.55
N PHE A 78 -6.35 -5.52 -2.19
CA PHE A 78 -7.60 -5.23 -2.91
C PHE A 78 -7.98 -3.75 -2.81
N GLU A 79 -7.84 -3.13 -1.66
CA GLU A 79 -8.12 -1.71 -1.49
C GLU A 79 -7.22 -0.85 -2.38
N GLN A 80 -5.93 -1.14 -2.42
CA GLN A 80 -4.98 -0.40 -3.25
C GLN A 80 -5.21 -0.60 -4.74
N VAL A 81 -5.45 -1.84 -5.17
CA VAL A 81 -5.66 -2.16 -6.59
C VAL A 81 -7.00 -1.63 -7.09
N LEU A 82 -8.04 -1.66 -6.26
CA LEU A 82 -9.37 -1.18 -6.59
C LEU A 82 -9.60 0.30 -6.27
N GLU A 83 -8.57 1.00 -5.79
CA GLU A 83 -8.63 2.42 -5.43
C GLU A 83 -9.74 2.77 -4.42
N VAL A 84 -9.98 1.89 -3.45
CA VAL A 84 -11.07 2.02 -2.46
C VAL A 84 -10.55 2.46 -1.08
N ASN A 85 -9.30 2.92 -1.01
CA ASN A 85 -8.66 3.35 0.23
C ASN A 85 -9.41 4.51 0.89
N GLU A 86 -10.01 4.26 2.04
CA GLU A 86 -10.63 5.29 2.88
C GLU A 86 -9.66 5.86 3.92
N GLU A 87 -8.62 5.11 4.24
CA GLU A 87 -7.57 5.55 5.15
C GLU A 87 -6.30 5.94 4.39
N ILE A 88 -5.95 7.22 4.50
CA ILE A 88 -4.70 7.73 3.95
C ILE A 88 -3.59 7.38 4.93
N ASN A 89 -2.72 6.46 4.52
CA ASN A 89 -1.58 6.05 5.31
C ASN A 89 -0.29 6.70 4.79
N THR A 90 0.19 7.68 5.52
CA THR A 90 1.43 8.41 5.21
C THR A 90 2.69 7.73 5.74
N SER A 91 2.58 6.72 6.62
CA SER A 91 3.73 6.05 7.24
C SER A 91 4.61 5.32 6.21
N PHE A 92 4.02 4.76 5.16
CA PHE A 92 4.78 4.09 4.10
C PHE A 92 5.79 5.00 3.40
N VAL A 93 5.47 6.29 3.21
CA VAL A 93 6.40 7.23 2.58
C VAL A 93 7.60 7.48 3.49
N ASN A 94 7.37 7.64 4.81
CA ASN A 94 8.45 7.79 5.78
C ASN A 94 9.35 6.55 5.83
N GLU A 95 8.79 5.37 5.81
CA GLU A 95 9.55 4.11 5.77
C GLU A 95 10.39 4.01 4.51
N HIS A 96 9.84 4.39 3.36
CA HIS A 96 10.57 4.41 2.09
C HIS A 96 11.71 5.43 2.09
N ILE A 97 11.51 6.61 2.68
CA ILE A 97 12.55 7.63 2.82
C ILE A 97 13.69 7.11 3.70
N SER A 98 13.38 6.50 4.86
CA SER A 98 14.37 5.90 5.73
C SER A 98 15.14 4.79 5.01
N TYR A 99 14.44 3.89 4.35
CA TYR A 99 15.04 2.78 3.61
C TYR A 99 15.89 3.26 2.42
N LEU A 100 15.51 4.39 1.79
CA LEU A 100 16.32 5.01 0.74
C LEU A 100 17.67 5.49 1.28
N LYS A 101 17.67 6.22 2.41
CA LYS A 101 18.89 6.69 3.07
C LYS A 101 19.83 5.53 3.43
N ASP A 102 19.28 4.47 4.03
CA ASP A 102 20.05 3.29 4.38
C ASP A 102 20.65 2.61 3.13
N THR A 103 19.86 2.45 2.08
CA THR A 103 20.32 1.81 0.83
C THR A 103 21.38 2.63 0.11
N ILE A 104 21.30 3.96 0.13
CA ILE A 104 22.34 4.85 -0.38
C ILE A 104 23.64 4.66 0.43
N SER A 105 23.56 4.61 1.75
CA SER A 105 24.69 4.36 2.61
C SER A 105 25.36 3.00 2.31
N TYR A 106 24.56 1.94 2.11
CA TYR A 106 25.08 0.61 1.73
C TYR A 106 25.77 0.64 0.37
N TYR A 107 25.20 1.33 -0.62
CA TYR A 107 25.82 1.50 -1.92
C TYR A 107 27.18 2.19 -1.81
N GLN A 108 27.29 3.24 -1.01
CA GLN A 108 28.53 4.00 -0.83
C GLN A 108 29.64 3.20 -0.14
N GLN A 109 29.28 2.29 0.75
CA GLN A 109 30.22 1.44 1.51
C GLN A 109 30.59 0.13 0.78
N GLU A 110 29.83 -0.24 -0.25
CA GLU A 110 30.04 -1.50 -0.96
C GLU A 110 31.18 -1.39 -1.99
N ASN A 111 32.02 -2.40 -2.06
CA ASN A 111 33.13 -2.48 -3.00
C ASN A 111 32.88 -3.44 -4.19
N HIS A 112 31.89 -4.35 -4.06
CA HIS A 112 31.59 -5.33 -5.10
C HIS A 112 30.56 -4.79 -6.11
N GLU A 113 30.95 -4.69 -7.37
CA GLU A 113 30.12 -4.13 -8.45
C GLU A 113 28.74 -4.81 -8.59
N LYS A 114 28.66 -6.13 -8.44
CA LYS A 114 27.37 -6.85 -8.51
C LYS A 114 26.41 -6.42 -7.39
N ARG A 115 26.94 -6.18 -6.18
CA ARG A 115 26.11 -5.72 -5.05
C ARG A 115 25.73 -4.26 -5.20
N LYS A 116 26.64 -3.42 -5.69
CA LYS A 116 26.33 -2.03 -6.05
C LYS A 116 25.17 -1.95 -7.04
N THR A 117 25.20 -2.77 -8.09
CA THR A 117 24.10 -2.82 -9.08
C THR A 117 22.77 -3.21 -8.42
N THR A 118 22.79 -4.12 -7.44
CA THR A 118 21.59 -4.51 -6.70
C THR A 118 21.04 -3.36 -5.85
N TYR A 119 21.93 -2.67 -5.11
CA TYR A 119 21.53 -1.49 -4.33
C TYR A 119 20.99 -0.37 -5.23
N LEU A 120 21.62 -0.13 -6.37
CA LEU A 120 21.17 0.89 -7.33
C LEU A 120 19.78 0.59 -7.89
N ARG A 121 19.50 -0.68 -8.22
CA ARG A 121 18.16 -1.12 -8.63
C ARG A 121 17.13 -0.89 -7.52
N THR A 122 17.51 -1.19 -6.29
CA THR A 122 16.65 -0.96 -5.11
C THR A 122 16.38 0.51 -4.88
N ILE A 123 17.39 1.38 -4.99
CA ILE A 123 17.26 2.84 -4.90
C ILE A 123 16.26 3.36 -5.93
N LYS A 124 16.40 2.96 -7.20
CA LYS A 124 15.47 3.35 -8.27
C LYS A 124 14.03 2.92 -7.98
N ARG A 125 13.85 1.71 -7.46
CA ARG A 125 12.53 1.19 -7.07
C ARG A 125 11.93 1.99 -5.92
N ILE A 126 12.70 2.29 -4.87
CA ILE A 126 12.23 3.05 -3.71
C ILE A 126 11.81 4.46 -4.13
N LEU A 127 12.59 5.13 -4.97
CA LEU A 127 12.27 6.45 -5.50
C LEU A 127 10.94 6.47 -6.25
N ARG A 128 10.70 5.48 -7.13
CA ARG A 128 9.41 5.34 -7.83
C ARG A 128 8.27 5.09 -6.85
N ASN A 129 8.49 4.27 -5.83
CA ASN A 129 7.47 3.98 -4.82
C ASN A 129 7.11 5.22 -3.97
N ILE A 130 8.07 6.06 -3.61
CA ILE A 130 7.81 7.33 -2.92
C ILE A 130 6.86 8.19 -3.75
N ALA A 131 7.17 8.40 -5.02
CA ALA A 131 6.34 9.21 -5.91
C ALA A 131 4.94 8.63 -6.10
N LEU A 132 4.83 7.33 -6.39
CA LEU A 132 3.54 6.67 -6.60
C LEU A 132 2.67 6.65 -5.35
N THR A 133 3.26 6.37 -4.19
CA THR A 133 2.51 6.34 -2.92
C THR A 133 2.04 7.74 -2.55
N THR A 134 2.87 8.76 -2.74
CA THR A 134 2.49 10.15 -2.49
C THR A 134 1.34 10.58 -3.39
N LEU A 135 1.44 10.30 -4.69
CA LEU A 135 0.37 10.60 -5.65
C LEU A 135 -0.95 9.91 -5.29
N ARG A 136 -0.90 8.62 -4.90
CA ARG A 136 -2.10 7.90 -4.44
C ARG A 136 -2.70 8.54 -3.19
N ASN A 137 -1.89 8.91 -2.21
CA ASN A 137 -2.36 9.60 -1.01
C ASN A 137 -3.08 10.92 -1.35
N VAL A 138 -2.59 11.67 -2.32
CA VAL A 138 -3.24 12.92 -2.80
C VAL A 138 -4.59 12.62 -3.48
N ILE A 139 -4.63 11.61 -4.33
CA ILE A 139 -5.86 11.20 -5.02
C ILE A 139 -6.90 10.72 -4.00
N ASP A 140 -6.50 9.89 -3.03
CA ASP A 140 -7.40 9.38 -1.99
C ASP A 140 -7.88 10.51 -1.08
N LEU A 141 -7.02 11.47 -0.74
CA LEU A 141 -7.39 12.66 -0.01
C LEU A 141 -8.49 13.45 -0.73
N LYS A 142 -8.29 13.73 -2.01
CA LYS A 142 -9.27 14.45 -2.83
C LYS A 142 -10.62 13.71 -2.87
N ARG A 143 -10.61 12.41 -3.12
CA ARG A 143 -11.81 11.57 -3.13
C ARG A 143 -12.55 11.58 -1.80
N ASN A 144 -11.81 11.46 -0.69
CA ASN A 144 -12.39 11.48 0.65
C ASN A 144 -13.00 12.84 1.01
N ILE A 145 -12.37 13.94 0.59
CA ILE A 145 -12.94 15.28 0.74
C ILE A 145 -14.23 15.39 -0.05
N ASP A 146 -14.23 15.04 -1.32
CA ASP A 146 -15.39 15.12 -2.20
C ASP A 146 -16.54 14.24 -1.69
N SER A 147 -16.24 13.00 -1.29
CA SER A 147 -17.23 12.08 -0.74
C SER A 147 -17.81 12.59 0.58
N THR A 148 -16.98 13.10 1.47
CA THR A 148 -17.43 13.67 2.75
C THR A 148 -18.33 14.87 2.50
N PHE A 149 -17.97 15.73 1.55
CA PHE A 149 -18.76 16.92 1.24
C PHE A 149 -20.12 16.59 0.65
N LYS A 150 -20.20 15.60 -0.24
CA LYS A 150 -21.42 15.21 -0.94
C LYS A 150 -22.34 14.30 -0.13
N ASN A 151 -21.74 13.36 0.62
CA ASN A 151 -22.50 12.23 1.16
C ASN A 151 -22.71 12.25 2.68
N GLU A 152 -21.99 13.09 3.44
CA GLU A 152 -22.19 13.17 4.89
C GLU A 152 -23.34 14.15 5.22
N PRO A 153 -24.49 13.67 5.66
CA PRO A 153 -25.64 14.53 5.95
C PRO A 153 -25.52 15.29 7.27
N ASN A 154 -24.78 14.75 8.23
CA ASN A 154 -24.63 15.36 9.54
C ASN A 154 -23.51 16.41 9.53
N TYR A 155 -23.87 17.67 9.70
CA TYR A 155 -22.96 18.81 9.68
C TYR A 155 -21.81 18.70 10.69
N GLN A 156 -22.09 18.24 11.92
CA GLN A 156 -21.05 18.11 12.95
C GLN A 156 -20.05 17.00 12.61
N ILE A 157 -20.54 15.88 12.07
CA ILE A 157 -19.71 14.76 11.61
C ILE A 157 -18.90 15.21 10.39
N LYS A 158 -19.55 15.87 9.43
CA LYS A 158 -18.89 16.43 8.24
C LYS A 158 -17.72 17.35 8.63
N LYS A 159 -17.95 18.28 9.53
CA LYS A 159 -16.90 19.18 10.03
C LYS A 159 -15.71 18.43 10.64
N LYS A 160 -15.98 17.45 11.51
CA LYS A 160 -14.91 16.62 12.13
C LYS A 160 -14.11 15.84 11.10
N LYS A 161 -14.79 15.23 10.12
CA LYS A 161 -14.13 14.50 9.03
C LYS A 161 -13.25 15.41 8.18
N LEU A 162 -13.75 16.60 7.81
CA LEU A 162 -12.98 17.56 7.01
C LEU A 162 -11.76 18.10 7.76
N VAL A 163 -11.86 18.34 9.06
CA VAL A 163 -10.69 18.72 9.90
C VAL A 163 -9.62 17.61 9.87
N ARG A 164 -10.04 16.35 10.05
CA ARG A 164 -9.12 15.21 9.98
C ARG A 164 -8.47 15.06 8.60
N LEU A 165 -9.21 15.32 7.53
CA LEU A 165 -8.67 15.29 6.16
C LEU A 165 -7.69 16.44 5.91
N ASP A 166 -7.92 17.63 6.50
CA ASP A 166 -6.96 18.74 6.44
C ASP A 166 -5.66 18.43 7.20
N GLU A 167 -5.73 17.72 8.33
CA GLU A 167 -4.54 17.21 9.02
C GLU A 167 -3.75 16.24 8.11
N LYS A 168 -4.44 15.32 7.44
CA LYS A 168 -3.81 14.41 6.46
C LYS A 168 -3.18 15.15 5.27
N ARG A 169 -3.82 16.23 4.79
CA ARG A 169 -3.24 17.09 3.75
C ARG A 169 -1.89 17.66 4.20
N ARG A 170 -1.82 18.18 5.42
CA ARG A 170 -0.57 18.73 6.00
C ARG A 170 0.51 17.66 6.15
N ASP A 171 0.13 16.45 6.57
CA ASP A 171 1.06 15.32 6.66
C ASP A 171 1.66 14.99 5.28
N ILE A 172 0.83 14.94 4.23
CA ILE A 172 1.29 14.69 2.85
C ILE A 172 2.21 15.82 2.37
N GLU A 173 1.85 17.08 2.60
CA GLU A 173 2.70 18.23 2.24
C GLU A 173 4.06 18.17 2.93
N ALA A 174 4.08 17.80 4.22
CA ALA A 174 5.33 17.63 4.97
C ALA A 174 6.21 16.52 4.37
N LEU A 175 5.60 15.40 3.96
CA LEU A 175 6.32 14.29 3.32
C LEU A 175 6.89 14.66 1.95
N ILE A 176 6.15 15.44 1.16
CA ILE A 176 6.64 15.96 -0.12
C ILE A 176 7.87 16.83 0.11
N ARG A 177 7.83 17.76 1.06
CA ARG A 177 8.97 18.61 1.40
C ARG A 177 10.19 17.80 1.85
N VAL A 178 10.00 16.81 2.73
CA VAL A 178 11.09 15.94 3.19
C VAL A 178 11.67 15.14 2.02
N SER A 179 10.83 14.64 1.11
CA SER A 179 11.29 13.91 -0.07
C SER A 179 12.07 14.80 -1.04
N GLU A 180 11.61 16.02 -1.26
CA GLU A 180 12.31 17.01 -2.10
C GLU A 180 13.64 17.43 -1.48
N GLU A 181 13.67 17.70 -0.17
CA GLU A 181 14.88 18.06 0.55
C GLU A 181 15.94 16.95 0.47
N LEU A 182 15.52 15.71 0.60
CA LEU A 182 16.38 14.55 0.41
C LEU A 182 17.02 14.52 -0.98
N LEU A 183 16.21 14.73 -2.02
CA LEU A 183 16.67 14.64 -3.41
C LEU A 183 17.54 15.83 -3.85
N VAL A 184 17.30 17.02 -3.28
CA VAL A 184 17.93 18.27 -3.75
C VAL A 184 19.11 18.68 -2.86
N THR A 185 19.07 18.35 -1.56
CA THR A 185 20.02 18.87 -0.58
C THR A 185 20.85 17.76 0.06
N GLU A 186 20.22 16.77 0.67
CA GLU A 186 20.92 15.76 1.47
C GLU A 186 21.73 14.80 0.58
N GLU A 187 21.09 14.22 -0.44
CA GLU A 187 21.67 13.18 -1.30
C GLU A 187 22.00 13.66 -2.72
N ASP A 188 21.94 14.96 -2.99
CA ASP A 188 22.22 15.53 -4.30
C ASP A 188 23.60 15.12 -4.83
N ARG A 189 24.62 15.09 -3.96
CA ARG A 189 25.97 14.66 -4.33
C ARG A 189 26.00 13.20 -4.79
N PHE A 190 25.23 12.34 -4.15
CA PHE A 190 25.10 10.94 -4.54
C PHE A 190 24.50 10.81 -5.92
N PHE A 191 23.33 11.43 -6.15
CA PHE A 191 22.61 11.33 -7.41
C PHE A 191 23.37 11.94 -8.60
N ARG A 192 24.23 12.93 -8.37
CA ARG A 192 25.08 13.52 -9.42
C ARG A 192 26.34 12.73 -9.71
N ARG A 193 26.85 11.95 -8.76
CA ARG A 193 28.11 11.21 -8.91
C ARG A 193 27.97 9.83 -9.48
N VAL A 194 26.80 9.21 -9.30
CA VAL A 194 26.54 7.87 -9.82
C VAL A 194 26.32 7.95 -11.33
N PRO A 195 27.16 7.29 -12.14
CA PRO A 195 27.03 7.32 -13.60
C PRO A 195 25.98 6.32 -14.06
N ASP A 196 24.69 6.62 -13.85
CA ASP A 196 23.55 5.80 -14.24
C ASP A 196 22.46 6.72 -14.82
N ASP A 197 22.31 6.68 -16.13
CA ASP A 197 21.34 7.53 -16.85
C ASP A 197 19.90 7.26 -16.44
N GLU A 198 19.58 6.01 -16.12
CA GLU A 198 18.24 5.65 -15.63
C GLU A 198 17.96 6.28 -14.26
N LEU A 199 18.96 6.30 -13.36
CA LEU A 199 18.82 6.96 -12.06
C LEU A 199 18.54 8.45 -12.24
N VAL A 200 19.25 9.13 -13.12
CA VAL A 200 19.03 10.56 -13.42
C VAL A 200 17.60 10.81 -13.88
N LEU A 201 17.09 9.97 -14.79
CA LEU A 201 15.70 10.06 -15.25
C LEU A 201 14.69 9.79 -14.14
N VAL A 202 14.94 8.77 -13.31
CA VAL A 202 14.06 8.45 -12.17
C VAL A 202 13.98 9.62 -11.20
N VAL A 203 15.12 10.20 -10.81
CA VAL A 203 15.16 11.36 -9.89
C VAL A 203 14.41 12.55 -10.49
N ALA A 204 14.62 12.86 -11.76
CA ALA A 204 13.94 13.95 -12.45
C ALA A 204 12.42 13.73 -12.48
N ASN A 205 11.97 12.53 -12.83
CA ASN A 205 10.54 12.19 -12.86
C ASN A 205 9.90 12.26 -11.47
N VAL A 206 10.57 11.75 -10.45
CA VAL A 206 10.08 11.81 -9.05
C VAL A 206 9.90 13.27 -8.62
N ARG A 207 10.86 14.13 -8.92
CA ARG A 207 10.75 15.57 -8.60
C ARG A 207 9.57 16.23 -9.29
N ILE A 208 9.36 15.94 -10.59
CA ILE A 208 8.22 16.47 -11.33
C ILE A 208 6.91 15.99 -10.69
N GLN A 209 6.79 14.69 -10.42
CA GLN A 209 5.58 14.11 -9.82
C GLN A 209 5.28 14.67 -8.43
N LEU A 210 6.28 14.87 -7.58
CA LEU A 210 6.09 15.48 -6.26
C LEU A 210 5.64 16.94 -6.36
N ASN A 211 6.19 17.72 -7.30
CA ASN A 211 5.79 19.10 -7.54
C ASN A 211 4.36 19.23 -8.10
N GLU A 212 3.87 18.23 -8.84
CA GLU A 212 2.53 18.23 -9.41
C GLU A 212 1.44 17.75 -8.40
N CYS A 213 1.83 17.27 -7.22
CA CYS A 213 0.89 16.75 -6.22
C CYS A 213 0.00 17.83 -5.59
N PHE A 214 0.40 19.10 -5.58
CA PHE A 214 -0.37 20.23 -5.03
C PHE A 214 -0.32 21.48 -5.91
#